data_63b3ff3499871d396448b6eabc034f9d
#
_entry.id   63b3ff3499871d396448b6eabc034f9d
#
_cell.length_a   1.000
_cell.length_b   1.000
_cell.length_c   1.000
_cell.angle_alpha   90.00
_cell.angle_beta   90.00
_cell.angle_gamma   90.00
#
_symmetry.space_group_name_H-M   'P 1'
#
loop_
_entity.id
_entity.type
_entity.pdbx_description
1 polymer ?
#
loop_
_entity_poly.entity_id
_entity_poly.type
_entity_poly.pdbx_seq_one_letter_code
_entity_poly.pdbx_strand_id
1 'polypeptide(L)'
;MAPCPAILGPYKSNQAVIDYLGATGFTVVHDVALARKALEFATVTPREWVELARKHDRAEADGIFLSCTNTTQIEAIADIEQALGKPVVNSNQAVLWGCVKRLKSALAPLPPMPSLGRLMRHMDA
;
A
#
# COMPACT_ATOMS: atom_id res chain seq x y z
N MET A 1 -11.72 -1.32 17.23
CA MET A 1 -10.72 -2.37 16.92
C MET A 1 -9.58 -1.76 16.13
N ALA A 2 -8.33 -2.10 16.47
CA ALA A 2 -7.18 -1.61 15.73
C ALA A 2 -7.15 -2.18 14.31
N PRO A 3 -6.79 -1.40 13.29
CA PRO A 3 -6.61 -1.94 11.95
C PRO A 3 -5.44 -2.94 11.91
N CYS A 4 -5.62 -4.00 11.15
CA CYS A 4 -4.73 -5.16 11.13
C CYS A 4 -4.18 -5.42 9.72
N PRO A 5 -3.25 -4.60 9.21
CA PRO A 5 -2.72 -4.79 7.87
C PRO A 5 -1.73 -5.94 7.77
N ALA A 6 -1.59 -6.48 6.56
CA ALA A 6 -0.42 -7.23 6.15
C ALA A 6 0.50 -6.30 5.36
N ILE A 7 1.81 -6.49 5.47
CA ILE A 7 2.83 -5.65 4.82
C ILE A 7 3.61 -6.44 3.80
N LEU A 8 3.74 -5.89 2.60
CA LEU A 8 4.63 -6.43 1.56
C LEU A 8 5.63 -5.34 1.18
N GLY A 9 6.91 -5.68 1.15
CA GLY A 9 7.95 -4.73 0.76
C GLY A 9 9.17 -5.41 0.15
N PRO A 10 9.95 -4.68 -0.65
CA PRO A 10 11.13 -5.24 -1.31
C PRO A 10 12.36 -5.33 -0.39
N TYR A 11 12.27 -4.75 0.79
CA TYR A 11 13.39 -4.59 1.72
C TYR A 11 13.92 -5.92 2.25
N LYS A 12 15.09 -5.84 2.87
CA LYS A 12 15.66 -6.95 3.64
C LYS A 12 14.82 -7.27 4.88
N SER A 13 14.19 -6.26 5.48
CA SER A 13 13.32 -6.40 6.64
C SER A 13 12.27 -5.29 6.66
N ASN A 14 11.06 -5.61 7.09
CA ASN A 14 9.97 -4.65 7.31
C ASN A 14 9.90 -4.17 8.77
N GLN A 15 10.88 -4.52 9.61
CA GLN A 15 10.77 -4.29 11.05
C GLN A 15 10.56 -2.81 11.41
N ALA A 16 11.25 -1.88 10.73
CA ALA A 16 11.08 -0.45 10.98
C ALA A 16 9.65 0.02 10.68
N VAL A 17 9.04 -0.50 9.62
CA VAL A 17 7.66 -0.19 9.25
C VAL A 17 6.69 -0.78 10.26
N ILE A 18 6.92 -2.03 10.67
CA ILE A 18 6.11 -2.71 11.68
C ILE A 18 6.13 -1.92 13.00
N ASP A 19 7.30 -1.49 13.44
CA ASP A 19 7.45 -0.74 14.68
C ASP A 19 6.71 0.60 14.61
N TYR A 20 6.86 1.32 13.51
CA TYR A 20 6.16 2.60 13.31
C TYR A 20 4.64 2.42 13.31
N LEU A 21 4.14 1.45 12.57
CA LEU A 21 2.69 1.19 12.51
C LEU A 21 2.16 0.75 13.88
N GLY A 22 2.90 -0.10 14.58
CA GLY A 22 2.53 -0.52 15.94
C GLY A 22 2.44 0.67 16.90
N ALA A 23 3.38 1.60 16.82
CA ALA A 23 3.38 2.81 17.64
C ALA A 23 2.23 3.77 17.29
N THR A 24 1.66 3.67 16.09
CA THR A 24 0.57 4.54 15.63
C THR A 24 -0.80 3.87 15.67
N GLY A 25 -0.94 2.70 16.29
CA GLY A 25 -2.22 2.06 16.56
C GLY A 25 -2.63 0.94 15.61
N PHE A 26 -1.72 0.48 14.75
CA PHE A 26 -1.96 -0.66 13.89
C PHE A 26 -1.44 -1.95 14.51
N THR A 27 -2.05 -3.08 14.17
CA THR A 27 -1.55 -4.41 14.54
C THR A 27 -1.17 -5.14 13.26
N VAL A 28 0.12 -5.20 12.95
CA VAL A 28 0.59 -5.93 11.75
C VAL A 28 0.47 -7.43 11.99
N VAL A 29 -0.34 -8.10 11.17
CA VAL A 29 -0.64 -9.53 11.36
C VAL A 29 0.23 -10.45 10.49
N HIS A 30 0.84 -9.91 9.45
CA HIS A 30 1.75 -10.66 8.58
C HIS A 30 2.62 -9.70 7.80
N ASP A 31 3.85 -10.11 7.48
CA ASP A 31 4.71 -9.33 6.61
C ASP A 31 5.56 -10.20 5.70
N VAL A 32 5.89 -9.68 4.54
CA VAL A 32 6.78 -10.30 3.57
C VAL A 32 7.84 -9.30 3.16
N ALA A 33 9.09 -9.62 3.41
CA ALA A 33 10.24 -8.86 2.97
C ALA A 33 10.97 -9.65 1.87
N LEU A 34 11.02 -9.09 0.65
CA LEU A 34 11.58 -9.80 -0.50
C LEU A 34 13.10 -9.86 -0.48
N ALA A 35 13.75 -9.12 0.40
CA ALA A 35 15.21 -9.07 0.54
C ALA A 35 15.94 -8.74 -0.78
N ARG A 36 15.35 -7.89 -1.61
CA ARG A 36 15.96 -7.43 -2.85
C ARG A 36 17.04 -6.38 -2.56
N LYS A 37 18.01 -6.26 -3.45
CA LYS A 37 18.96 -5.15 -3.43
C LYS A 37 18.26 -3.87 -3.90
N ALA A 38 18.69 -2.72 -3.41
CA ALA A 38 18.03 -1.44 -3.72
C ALA A 38 17.87 -1.18 -5.22
N LEU A 39 18.88 -1.52 -6.02
CA LEU A 39 18.84 -1.37 -7.47
C LEU A 39 17.85 -2.31 -8.17
N GLU A 40 17.35 -3.32 -7.46
CA GLU A 40 16.43 -4.31 -8.00
C GLU A 40 14.97 -4.05 -7.57
N PHE A 41 14.72 -3.07 -6.71
CA PHE A 41 13.38 -2.82 -6.18
C PHE A 41 12.34 -2.57 -7.30
N ALA A 42 12.71 -1.81 -8.32
CA ALA A 42 11.82 -1.48 -9.42
C ALA A 42 11.69 -2.62 -10.45
N THR A 43 12.45 -3.69 -10.33
CA THR A 43 12.37 -4.83 -11.25
C THR A 43 11.28 -5.82 -10.91
N VAL A 44 10.73 -5.77 -9.70
CA VAL A 44 9.54 -6.54 -9.33
C VAL A 44 8.36 -5.94 -10.08
N THR A 45 7.72 -6.74 -10.93
CA THR A 45 6.65 -6.26 -11.79
C THR A 45 5.34 -6.04 -11.05
N PRO A 46 4.42 -5.22 -11.56
CA PRO A 46 3.09 -5.08 -10.95
C PRO A 46 2.38 -6.43 -10.79
N ARG A 47 2.48 -7.29 -11.80
CA ARG A 47 1.89 -8.62 -11.75
C ARG A 47 2.47 -9.48 -10.61
N GLU A 48 3.77 -9.40 -10.39
CA GLU A 48 4.41 -10.10 -9.28
C GLU A 48 3.90 -9.60 -7.93
N TRP A 49 3.67 -8.30 -7.79
CA TRP A 49 3.06 -7.75 -6.58
C TRP A 49 1.64 -8.27 -6.35
N VAL A 50 0.84 -8.39 -7.41
CA VAL A 50 -0.51 -8.98 -7.31
C VAL A 50 -0.43 -10.43 -6.84
N GLU A 51 0.46 -11.22 -7.41
CA GLU A 51 0.62 -12.63 -7.05
C GLU A 51 1.14 -12.80 -5.62
N LEU A 52 2.07 -11.95 -5.20
CA LEU A 52 2.55 -11.95 -3.81
C LEU A 52 1.42 -11.61 -2.83
N ALA A 53 0.60 -10.63 -3.15
CA ALA A 53 -0.53 -10.26 -2.32
C ALA A 53 -1.54 -11.41 -2.19
N ARG A 54 -1.84 -12.10 -3.29
CA ARG A 54 -2.71 -13.28 -3.27
C ARG A 54 -2.14 -14.40 -2.42
N LYS A 55 -0.85 -14.71 -2.62
CA LYS A 55 -0.17 -15.80 -1.91
C LYS A 55 -0.10 -15.56 -0.42
N HIS A 56 0.09 -14.32 -0.01
CA HIS A 56 0.32 -13.96 1.39
C HIS A 56 -0.88 -13.31 2.07
N ASP A 57 -2.04 -13.32 1.42
CA ASP A 57 -3.26 -12.86 2.07
C ASP A 57 -3.59 -13.70 3.30
N ARG A 58 -4.06 -13.00 4.34
CA ARG A 58 -4.47 -13.64 5.60
C ARG A 58 -5.89 -13.19 5.95
N ALA A 59 -6.69 -14.12 6.45
CA ALA A 59 -8.05 -13.81 6.87
C ALA A 59 -8.10 -12.69 7.92
N GLU A 60 -7.10 -12.63 8.78
CA GLU A 60 -6.99 -11.63 9.85
C GLU A 60 -6.61 -10.25 9.33
N ALA A 61 -6.05 -10.15 8.13
CA ALA A 61 -5.66 -8.88 7.56
C ALA A 61 -6.86 -8.15 7.00
N ASP A 62 -7.07 -6.91 7.43
CA ASP A 62 -8.15 -6.05 6.93
C ASP A 62 -7.73 -5.14 5.78
N GLY A 63 -6.44 -5.16 5.44
CA GLY A 63 -5.88 -4.40 4.33
C GLY A 63 -4.44 -4.81 4.05
N ILE A 64 -3.91 -4.30 2.94
CA ILE A 64 -2.53 -4.56 2.52
C ILE A 64 -1.79 -3.23 2.44
N PHE A 65 -0.60 -3.18 3.04
CA PHE A 65 0.32 -2.06 2.85
C PHE A 65 1.50 -2.50 1.98
N LEU A 66 1.63 -1.86 0.83
CA LEU A 66 2.76 -2.06 -0.08
C LEU A 66 3.80 -0.97 0.21
N SER A 67 4.82 -1.32 0.96
CA SER A 67 5.82 -0.37 1.42
C SER A 67 6.92 -0.17 0.39
N CYS A 68 7.30 1.04 0.14
CA CYS A 68 8.41 1.53 -0.66
C CYS A 68 7.96 2.48 -1.78
N THR A 69 8.77 3.50 -2.04
CA THR A 69 8.51 4.47 -3.10
C THR A 69 9.24 4.15 -4.42
N ASN A 70 10.22 3.28 -4.37
CA ASN A 70 11.02 2.90 -5.55
C ASN A 70 10.58 1.54 -6.11
N THR A 71 9.29 1.39 -6.35
CA THR A 71 8.70 0.15 -6.86
C THR A 71 7.61 0.44 -7.88
N THR A 72 7.12 -0.63 -8.53
CA THR A 72 5.96 -0.58 -9.43
C THR A 72 4.64 -0.86 -8.73
N GLN A 73 4.64 -0.88 -7.40
CA GLN A 73 3.48 -1.29 -6.59
C GLN A 73 2.22 -0.47 -6.88
N ILE A 74 2.37 0.82 -7.15
CA ILE A 74 1.21 1.69 -7.42
C ILE A 74 0.38 1.20 -8.60
N GLU A 75 1.01 0.57 -9.57
CA GLU A 75 0.34 0.00 -10.74
C GLU A 75 -0.43 -1.29 -10.43
N ALA A 76 -0.17 -1.90 -9.27
CA ALA A 76 -0.82 -3.14 -8.84
C ALA A 76 -2.01 -2.92 -7.91
N ILE A 77 -2.21 -1.71 -7.39
CA ILE A 77 -3.19 -1.42 -6.33
C ILE A 77 -4.59 -1.86 -6.72
N ALA A 78 -5.10 -1.40 -7.86
CA ALA A 78 -6.47 -1.69 -8.27
C ALA A 78 -6.70 -3.19 -8.46
N ASP A 79 -5.74 -3.89 -9.04
CA ASP A 79 -5.85 -5.33 -9.28
C ASP A 79 -5.83 -6.13 -7.98
N ILE A 80 -5.00 -5.72 -7.01
CA ILE A 80 -4.98 -6.37 -5.70
C ILE A 80 -6.31 -6.15 -4.96
N GLU A 81 -6.82 -4.92 -4.96
CA GLU A 81 -8.10 -4.63 -4.33
C GLU A 81 -9.24 -5.44 -4.95
N GLN A 82 -9.24 -5.57 -6.26
CA GLN A 82 -10.23 -6.40 -6.95
C GLN A 82 -10.09 -7.87 -6.59
N ALA A 83 -8.86 -8.38 -6.52
CA ALA A 83 -8.60 -9.78 -6.23
C ALA A 83 -8.94 -10.17 -4.79
N LEU A 84 -8.63 -9.31 -3.82
CA LEU A 84 -8.73 -9.63 -2.39
C LEU A 84 -9.96 -9.02 -1.70
N GLY A 85 -10.61 -8.05 -2.33
CA GLY A 85 -11.74 -7.35 -1.70
C GLY A 85 -11.33 -6.51 -0.49
N LYS A 86 -10.07 -6.12 -0.38
CA LYS A 86 -9.49 -5.37 0.74
C LYS A 86 -8.86 -4.08 0.26
N PRO A 87 -8.83 -3.02 1.09
CA PRO A 87 -8.11 -1.80 0.73
C PRO A 87 -6.60 -2.06 0.65
N VAL A 88 -5.97 -1.41 -0.31
CA VAL A 88 -4.52 -1.49 -0.52
C VAL A 88 -3.95 -0.07 -0.48
N VAL A 89 -2.95 0.13 0.35
CA VAL A 89 -2.24 1.40 0.47
C VAL A 89 -0.78 1.18 0.08
N ASN A 90 -0.26 2.07 -0.77
CA ASN A 90 1.15 2.11 -1.16
C ASN A 90 1.77 3.43 -0.73
N SER A 91 3.07 3.44 -0.47
CA SER A 91 3.78 4.65 -0.03
C SER A 91 3.61 5.84 -0.97
N ASN A 92 3.72 5.64 -2.28
CA ASN A 92 3.55 6.73 -3.27
C ASN A 92 2.11 7.25 -3.31
N GLN A 93 1.15 6.35 -3.35
CA GLN A 93 -0.27 6.70 -3.32
C GLN A 93 -0.62 7.48 -2.05
N ALA A 94 -0.11 7.06 -0.89
CA ALA A 94 -0.38 7.71 0.39
C ALA A 94 0.18 9.13 0.43
N VAL A 95 1.38 9.37 -0.13
CA VAL A 95 1.95 10.69 -0.24
C VAL A 95 1.11 11.57 -1.14
N LEU A 96 0.71 11.08 -2.30
CA LEU A 96 -0.17 11.81 -3.21
C LEU A 96 -1.50 12.17 -2.52
N TRP A 97 -2.12 11.21 -1.86
CA TRP A 97 -3.36 11.43 -1.12
C TRP A 97 -3.21 12.52 -0.06
N GLY A 98 -2.14 12.48 0.72
CA GLY A 98 -1.88 13.49 1.75
C GLY A 98 -1.66 14.87 1.17
N CYS A 99 -0.93 15.00 0.06
CA CYS A 99 -0.69 16.27 -0.62
C CYS A 99 -2.00 16.84 -1.18
N VAL A 100 -2.76 16.05 -1.90
CA VAL A 100 -4.03 16.50 -2.52
C VAL A 100 -5.03 16.91 -1.44
N LYS A 101 -5.15 16.12 -0.37
CA LYS A 101 -6.05 16.44 0.73
C LYS A 101 -5.73 17.78 1.37
N ARG A 102 -4.46 18.11 1.53
CA ARG A 102 -4.04 19.40 2.11
C ARG A 102 -4.22 20.58 1.15
N LEU A 103 -4.14 20.33 -0.15
CA LEU A 103 -4.18 21.36 -1.17
C LEU A 103 -5.55 21.49 -1.84
N LYS A 104 -6.54 20.68 -1.46
CA LYS A 104 -7.79 20.59 -2.20
C LYS A 104 -8.52 21.93 -2.36
N SER A 105 -8.39 22.85 -1.41
CA SER A 105 -9.00 24.17 -1.50
C SER A 105 -8.34 25.08 -2.56
N ALA A 106 -7.10 24.75 -2.94
CA ALA A 106 -6.32 25.49 -3.94
C ALA A 106 -6.30 24.78 -5.31
N LEU A 107 -6.85 23.56 -5.38
CA LEU A 107 -6.85 22.77 -6.60
C LEU A 107 -8.21 22.84 -7.29
N ALA A 108 -8.21 22.80 -8.62
CA ALA A 108 -9.43 22.53 -9.38
C ALA A 108 -9.97 21.12 -9.01
N PRO A 109 -11.26 20.86 -9.20
CA PRO A 109 -11.80 19.52 -8.97
C PRO A 109 -11.01 18.47 -9.76
N LEU A 110 -10.60 17.39 -9.05
CA LEU A 110 -9.84 16.31 -9.66
C LEU A 110 -10.78 15.25 -10.24
N PRO A 111 -10.40 14.64 -11.38
CA PRO A 111 -11.15 13.52 -11.90
C PRO A 111 -11.03 12.31 -10.96
N PRO A 112 -11.98 11.35 -11.03
CA PRO A 112 -11.83 10.09 -10.34
C PRO A 112 -10.53 9.38 -10.76
N MET A 113 -9.88 8.71 -9.81
CA MET A 113 -8.61 8.01 -10.01
C MET A 113 -8.75 6.54 -9.60
N PRO A 114 -9.57 5.75 -10.32
CA PRO A 114 -9.87 4.37 -9.90
C PRO A 114 -8.65 3.45 -9.90
N SER A 115 -7.67 3.71 -10.75
CA SER A 115 -6.42 2.92 -10.77
C SER A 115 -5.57 3.10 -9.53
N LEU A 116 -5.81 4.14 -8.75
CA LEU A 116 -5.08 4.42 -7.51
C LEU A 116 -5.80 3.87 -6.26
N GLY A 117 -6.89 3.12 -6.44
CA GLY A 117 -7.52 2.37 -5.37
C GLY A 117 -8.47 3.15 -4.48
N ARG A 118 -8.92 2.48 -3.44
CA ARG A 118 -9.97 2.98 -2.52
C ARG A 118 -9.53 4.20 -1.72
N LEU A 119 -8.25 4.31 -1.38
CA LEU A 119 -7.75 5.45 -0.60
C LEU A 119 -8.10 6.78 -1.27
N MET A 120 -8.01 6.85 -2.59
CA MET A 120 -8.25 8.08 -3.35
C MET A 120 -9.72 8.50 -3.37
N ARG A 121 -10.64 7.65 -2.90
CA ARG A 121 -12.06 8.00 -2.74
C ARG A 121 -12.33 8.76 -1.44
N HIS A 122 -11.39 8.80 -0.52
CA HIS A 122 -11.52 9.42 0.81
C HIS A 122 -10.88 10.81 0.85
N MET A 123 -10.93 11.56 -0.26
CA MET A 123 -10.37 12.90 -0.35
C MET A 123 -11.11 13.92 0.52
N ASP A 124 -12.39 13.67 0.77
CA ASP A 124 -13.24 14.57 1.54
C ASP A 124 -13.28 14.24 3.04
N ALA A 125 -12.60 13.17 3.41
CA ALA A 125 -12.58 12.74 4.82
C ALA A 125 -11.71 13.64 5.71
#